data_26a27b76093f5f468ddca8ace1bb9c86
#
_entry.id   26a27b76093f5f468ddca8ace1bb9c86
#
_cell.length_a   1.000
_cell.length_b   1.000
_cell.length_c   1.000
_cell.angle_alpha   90.00
_cell.angle_beta   90.00
_cell.angle_gamma   90.00
#
_symmetry.space_group_name_H-M   'P 1'
#
loop_
_entity.id
_entity.type
_entity.pdbx_description
1 polymer ?
#
loop_
_entity_poly.entity_id
_entity_poly.type
_entity_poly.pdbx_seq_one_letter_code
_entity_poly.pdbx_strand_id
1 'polypeptide(L)'
;MKEEKEIQTKVGKRTDYEFKESFLESGRISLKKAFWLGIESLGNDPLLLLIRYLPGPLGIKMRQIYYKRRLGFMGKGVIIDPGVELLPPKNIYIDNFSYIGSGTRIYSPEGYVHIGKRCHITGWILGHGGVEIDNYVGCGGKIISISDSHDGGHRMSGPMIPLVQRNLKKGKITIGKDAFIGQESMVMPGVTVGEGAVIGPFSYVFRNIKPWTIVLGNPARKIGEREKVKFPDPDTD
;
A
#
# COMPACT_ATOMS: atom_id res chain seq x y z
N MET A 1 5.46 -5.95 30.51
CA MET A 1 6.86 -5.44 30.48
C MET A 1 7.86 -6.29 29.69
N LYS A 2 7.95 -7.64 29.84
CA LYS A 2 8.83 -8.47 28.97
C LYS A 2 8.28 -8.63 27.55
N GLU A 3 6.98 -8.86 27.40
CA GLU A 3 6.31 -8.93 26.08
C GLU A 3 6.32 -7.59 25.33
N GLU A 4 6.16 -6.48 26.03
CA GLU A 4 6.26 -5.13 25.44
C GLU A 4 7.66 -4.84 24.85
N LYS A 5 8.72 -5.30 25.53
CA LYS A 5 10.09 -5.19 25.02
C LYS A 5 10.35 -6.10 23.82
N GLU A 6 9.70 -7.27 23.75
CA GLU A 6 9.82 -8.20 22.63
C GLU A 6 9.09 -7.72 21.38
N ILE A 7 7.96 -7.03 21.53
CA ILE A 7 7.25 -6.38 20.43
C ILE A 7 8.04 -5.18 19.89
N GLN A 8 8.67 -4.39 20.75
CA GLN A 8 9.55 -3.29 20.34
C GLN A 8 10.83 -3.77 19.64
N THR A 9 11.34 -4.96 19.96
CA THR A 9 12.54 -5.53 19.31
C THR A 9 12.23 -6.21 17.98
N LYS A 10 10.99 -6.63 17.73
CA LYS A 10 10.55 -7.23 16.44
C LYS A 10 10.11 -6.19 15.39
N VAL A 11 9.73 -5.00 15.81
CA VAL A 11 9.61 -3.84 14.91
C VAL A 11 11.01 -3.33 14.69
N GLY A 12 11.65 -3.78 13.62
CA GLY A 12 13.03 -3.45 13.29
C GLY A 12 13.35 -1.99 13.59
N LYS A 13 14.53 -1.74 14.18
CA LYS A 13 15.05 -0.41 14.55
C LYS A 13 14.71 0.58 13.44
N ARG A 14 13.66 1.36 13.64
CA ARG A 14 13.31 2.43 12.74
C ARG A 14 14.13 3.63 13.13
N THR A 15 15.29 3.76 12.52
CA THR A 15 16.12 4.97 12.57
C THR A 15 15.32 6.25 12.37
N ASP A 16 14.30 6.22 11.50
CA ASP A 16 13.35 7.30 11.30
C ASP A 16 12.51 7.63 12.53
N TYR A 17 12.14 6.62 13.33
CA TYR A 17 11.31 6.84 14.52
C TYR A 17 12.16 7.43 15.65
N GLU A 18 13.35 6.89 15.89
CA GLU A 18 14.32 7.41 16.87
C GLU A 18 14.78 8.84 16.52
N PHE A 19 14.90 9.13 15.21
CA PHE A 19 15.19 10.47 14.72
C PHE A 19 14.05 11.44 15.06
N LYS A 20 12.81 11.08 14.71
CA LYS A 20 11.63 11.91 14.97
C LYS A 20 11.42 12.13 16.46
N GLU A 21 11.56 11.09 17.27
CA GLU A 21 11.43 11.17 18.73
C GLU A 21 12.49 12.08 19.33
N SER A 22 13.76 11.92 19.00
CA SER A 22 14.85 12.79 19.45
C SER A 22 14.70 14.24 18.99
N PHE A 23 14.17 14.47 17.77
CA PHE A 23 13.92 15.81 17.26
C PHE A 23 12.72 16.46 17.97
N LEU A 24 11.66 15.70 18.22
CA LEU A 24 10.44 16.20 18.91
C LEU A 24 10.72 16.54 20.38
N GLU A 25 11.61 15.77 21.04
CA GLU A 25 11.98 16.02 22.44
C GLU A 25 12.92 17.21 22.61
N SER A 26 13.91 17.36 21.73
CA SER A 26 14.99 18.34 21.90
C SER A 26 14.89 19.55 20.96
N GLY A 27 14.07 19.48 19.90
CA GLY A 27 13.99 20.50 18.86
C GLY A 27 15.30 20.68 18.07
N ARG A 28 16.35 19.90 18.37
CA ARG A 28 17.68 20.03 17.76
C ARG A 28 18.29 18.65 17.51
N ILE A 29 19.01 18.54 16.41
CA ILE A 29 19.80 17.36 16.12
C ILE A 29 21.17 17.81 15.59
N SER A 30 22.26 17.18 16.04
CA SER A 30 23.57 17.51 15.51
C SER A 30 23.69 17.04 14.07
N LEU A 31 24.37 17.80 13.22
CA LEU A 31 24.62 17.41 11.81
C LEU A 31 25.28 16.04 11.71
N LYS A 32 26.18 15.69 12.63
CA LYS A 32 26.80 14.37 12.68
C LYS A 32 25.78 13.26 12.93
N LYS A 33 24.87 13.44 13.88
CA LYS A 33 23.79 12.45 14.18
C LYS A 33 22.81 12.37 13.01
N ALA A 34 22.41 13.52 12.40
CA ALA A 34 21.57 13.54 11.23
C ALA A 34 22.21 12.82 10.03
N PHE A 35 23.53 13.00 9.82
CA PHE A 35 24.27 12.33 8.76
C PHE A 35 24.30 10.81 8.95
N TRP A 36 24.62 10.32 10.15
CA TRP A 36 24.65 8.88 10.44
C TRP A 36 23.26 8.25 10.38
N LEU A 37 22.24 8.90 10.94
CA LEU A 37 20.84 8.45 10.83
C LEU A 37 20.34 8.51 9.38
N GLY A 38 20.81 9.50 8.60
CA GLY A 38 20.58 9.56 7.17
C GLY A 38 21.18 8.36 6.44
N ILE A 39 22.41 8.00 6.70
CA ILE A 39 23.04 6.80 6.13
C ILE A 39 22.31 5.53 6.56
N GLU A 40 21.92 5.40 7.83
CA GLU A 40 21.13 4.27 8.30
C GLU A 40 19.71 4.24 7.71
N SER A 41 19.08 5.41 7.49
CA SER A 41 17.75 5.54 6.87
C SER A 41 17.76 5.30 5.36
N LEU A 42 18.92 5.47 4.69
CA LEU A 42 19.12 5.01 3.32
C LEU A 42 18.88 3.49 3.21
N GLY A 43 18.70 2.85 4.35
CA GLY A 43 18.55 1.41 4.45
C GLY A 43 19.81 0.70 3.98
N ASN A 44 19.88 -0.60 4.19
CA ASN A 44 20.99 -1.41 3.72
C ASN A 44 21.05 -1.52 2.18
N ASP A 45 20.47 -0.57 1.43
CA ASP A 45 20.33 -0.70 -0.01
C ASP A 45 20.49 0.62 -0.78
N PRO A 46 21.73 1.15 -0.83
CA PRO A 46 22.03 2.35 -1.61
C PRO A 46 21.73 2.17 -3.12
N LEU A 47 21.71 0.91 -3.60
CA LEU A 47 21.37 0.60 -4.97
C LEU A 47 19.93 1.01 -5.32
N LEU A 48 18.98 0.84 -4.37
CA LEU A 48 17.60 1.25 -4.58
C LEU A 48 17.47 2.74 -4.84
N LEU A 49 18.26 3.60 -4.18
CA LEU A 49 18.23 5.04 -4.44
C LEU A 49 18.59 5.39 -5.86
N LEU A 50 19.61 4.72 -6.41
CA LEU A 50 20.04 4.94 -7.79
C LEU A 50 18.99 4.48 -8.80
N ILE A 51 18.43 3.29 -8.61
CA ILE A 51 17.52 2.68 -9.58
C ILE A 51 16.07 3.16 -9.45
N ARG A 52 15.66 3.67 -8.27
CA ARG A 52 14.27 4.09 -8.02
C ARG A 52 13.80 5.13 -9.02
N TYR A 53 14.62 6.11 -9.33
CA TYR A 53 14.26 7.23 -10.20
C TYR A 53 14.88 7.13 -11.60
N LEU A 54 15.62 6.07 -11.90
CA LEU A 54 16.21 5.88 -13.21
C LEU A 54 15.10 5.73 -14.28
N PRO A 55 15.02 6.64 -15.26
CA PRO A 55 13.94 6.61 -16.25
C PRO A 55 14.17 5.58 -17.36
N GLY A 56 13.11 5.34 -18.14
CA GLY A 56 13.17 4.59 -19.37
C GLY A 56 13.37 3.08 -19.20
N PRO A 57 13.58 2.36 -20.31
CA PRO A 57 13.65 0.88 -20.32
C PRO A 57 14.75 0.31 -19.43
N LEU A 58 15.89 0.99 -19.34
CA LEU A 58 16.99 0.58 -18.46
C LEU A 58 16.54 0.62 -16.98
N GLY A 59 15.89 1.70 -16.57
CA GLY A 59 15.37 1.82 -15.20
C GLY A 59 14.32 0.76 -14.87
N ILE A 60 13.40 0.47 -15.80
CA ILE A 60 12.42 -0.61 -15.65
C ILE A 60 13.13 -1.94 -15.43
N LYS A 61 14.11 -2.25 -16.28
CA LYS A 61 14.84 -3.51 -16.19
C LYS A 61 15.62 -3.65 -14.89
N MET A 62 16.27 -2.60 -14.45
CA MET A 62 17.02 -2.60 -13.19
C MET A 62 16.07 -2.78 -11.99
N ARG A 63 14.91 -2.11 -11.97
CA ARG A 63 13.90 -2.32 -10.92
C ARG A 63 13.32 -3.74 -10.96
N GLN A 64 13.08 -4.32 -12.14
CA GLN A 64 12.65 -5.72 -12.26
C GLN A 64 13.68 -6.67 -11.62
N ILE A 65 14.96 -6.54 -11.95
CA ILE A 65 16.03 -7.37 -11.38
C ILE A 65 16.11 -7.19 -9.86
N TYR A 66 16.04 -5.96 -9.39
CA TYR A 66 16.10 -5.62 -7.98
C TYR A 66 14.93 -6.23 -7.19
N TYR A 67 13.70 -5.98 -7.63
CA TYR A 67 12.51 -6.41 -6.91
C TYR A 67 12.21 -7.91 -7.06
N LYS A 68 12.64 -8.56 -8.15
CA LYS A 68 12.47 -10.02 -8.35
C LYS A 68 13.04 -10.87 -7.20
N ARG A 69 14.06 -10.38 -6.51
CA ARG A 69 14.72 -11.08 -5.40
C ARG A 69 14.23 -10.63 -4.02
N ARG A 70 13.40 -9.61 -3.94
CA ARG A 70 13.01 -8.97 -2.68
C ARG A 70 11.52 -9.01 -2.38
N LEU A 71 10.69 -9.00 -3.41
CA LEU A 71 9.25 -9.20 -3.26
C LEU A 71 8.94 -10.61 -2.75
N GLY A 72 7.84 -10.77 -2.04
CA GLY A 72 7.31 -12.09 -1.68
C GLY A 72 7.06 -12.94 -2.91
N PHE A 73 6.55 -12.32 -3.98
CA PHE A 73 6.45 -12.90 -5.32
C PHE A 73 6.45 -11.80 -6.38
N MET A 74 7.06 -12.07 -7.53
CA MET A 74 7.00 -11.21 -8.71
C MET A 74 6.90 -12.07 -9.97
N GLY A 75 5.80 -11.94 -10.67
CA GLY A 75 5.50 -12.62 -11.92
C GLY A 75 6.36 -12.16 -13.11
N LYS A 76 6.05 -12.72 -14.27
CA LYS A 76 6.66 -12.32 -15.55
C LYS A 76 6.07 -10.99 -16.02
N GLY A 77 6.84 -10.18 -16.74
CA GLY A 77 6.34 -8.98 -17.41
C GLY A 77 5.83 -7.87 -16.47
N VAL A 78 6.08 -7.95 -15.17
CA VAL A 78 5.72 -6.89 -14.23
C VAL A 78 6.55 -5.63 -14.52
N ILE A 79 5.86 -4.50 -14.67
CA ILE A 79 6.50 -3.20 -14.87
C ILE A 79 6.37 -2.39 -13.58
N ILE A 80 7.47 -1.85 -13.12
CA ILE A 80 7.54 -0.98 -11.94
C ILE A 80 8.15 0.35 -12.37
N ASP A 81 7.36 1.42 -12.30
CA ASP A 81 7.75 2.75 -12.74
C ASP A 81 8.69 3.48 -11.76
N PRO A 82 9.30 4.59 -12.19
CA PRO A 82 10.09 5.44 -11.31
C PRO A 82 9.30 5.95 -10.10
N GLY A 83 9.98 6.10 -8.96
CA GLY A 83 9.37 6.66 -7.75
C GLY A 83 8.44 5.72 -6.99
N VAL A 84 8.29 4.47 -7.40
CA VAL A 84 7.50 3.46 -6.68
C VAL A 84 8.18 3.07 -5.38
N GLU A 85 7.38 2.95 -4.31
CA GLU A 85 7.81 2.52 -2.98
C GLU A 85 7.06 1.26 -2.54
N LEU A 86 7.79 0.16 -2.34
CA LEU A 86 7.25 -1.14 -1.90
C LEU A 86 7.90 -1.54 -0.57
N LEU A 87 7.18 -1.42 0.56
CA LEU A 87 7.73 -1.52 1.91
C LEU A 87 6.85 -2.34 2.86
N PRO A 88 7.39 -3.37 3.54
CA PRO A 88 8.60 -4.10 3.17
C PRO A 88 8.33 -4.98 1.96
N PRO A 89 9.28 -5.13 1.03
CA PRO A 89 9.02 -5.85 -0.22
C PRO A 89 8.55 -7.29 -0.03
N LYS A 90 9.06 -7.99 0.96
CA LYS A 90 8.73 -9.40 1.25
C LYS A 90 7.25 -9.70 1.49
N ASN A 91 6.47 -8.69 1.89
CA ASN A 91 5.03 -8.82 2.17
C ASN A 91 4.17 -8.41 0.95
N ILE A 92 4.78 -8.19 -0.20
CA ILE A 92 4.11 -7.73 -1.41
C ILE A 92 4.30 -8.79 -2.50
N TYR A 93 3.19 -9.18 -3.13
CA TYR A 93 3.09 -10.21 -4.16
C TYR A 93 2.46 -9.58 -5.39
N ILE A 94 3.09 -9.70 -6.55
CA ILE A 94 2.63 -9.09 -7.81
C ILE A 94 2.66 -10.16 -8.89
N ASP A 95 1.50 -10.49 -9.45
CA ASP A 95 1.37 -11.49 -10.50
C ASP A 95 1.73 -10.96 -11.88
N ASN A 96 1.66 -11.84 -12.87
CA ASN A 96 2.14 -11.62 -14.23
C ASN A 96 1.51 -10.39 -14.89
N PHE A 97 2.31 -9.66 -15.65
CA PHE A 97 1.91 -8.57 -16.54
C PHE A 97 1.22 -7.39 -15.86
N SER A 98 1.38 -7.25 -14.55
CA SER A 98 0.85 -6.11 -13.82
C SER A 98 1.78 -4.91 -13.87
N TYR A 99 1.19 -3.73 -13.91
CA TYR A 99 1.86 -2.45 -14.00
C TYR A 99 1.67 -1.65 -12.72
N ILE A 100 2.78 -1.27 -12.09
CA ILE A 100 2.82 -0.42 -10.91
C ILE A 100 3.32 0.95 -11.35
N GLY A 101 2.38 1.88 -11.43
CA GLY A 101 2.62 3.21 -11.99
C GLY A 101 3.39 4.13 -11.04
N SER A 102 3.97 5.16 -11.63
CA SER A 102 4.83 6.14 -10.95
C SER A 102 4.18 6.73 -9.69
N GLY A 103 4.97 6.88 -8.63
CA GLY A 103 4.52 7.43 -7.36
C GLY A 103 3.64 6.50 -6.50
N THR A 104 3.40 5.28 -6.95
CA THR A 104 2.69 4.28 -6.14
C THR A 104 3.45 3.98 -4.85
N ARG A 105 2.71 3.94 -3.73
CA ARG A 105 3.24 3.57 -2.42
C ARG A 105 2.46 2.40 -1.85
N ILE A 106 3.16 1.30 -1.56
CA ILE A 106 2.59 0.14 -0.90
C ILE A 106 3.34 -0.08 0.41
N TYR A 107 2.62 0.03 1.53
CA TYR A 107 3.17 -0.15 2.86
C TYR A 107 2.40 -1.23 3.63
N SER A 108 3.06 -2.35 3.94
CA SER A 108 2.44 -3.51 4.58
C SER A 108 3.39 -4.19 5.57
N PRO A 109 3.72 -3.55 6.70
CA PRO A 109 4.74 -4.08 7.63
C PRO A 109 4.27 -5.32 8.39
N GLU A 110 2.96 -5.47 8.63
CA GLU A 110 2.38 -6.54 9.46
C GLU A 110 1.50 -7.51 8.66
N GLY A 111 0.82 -7.01 7.62
CA GLY A 111 -0.03 -7.79 6.73
C GLY A 111 0.67 -8.12 5.41
N TYR A 112 -0.13 -8.17 4.35
CA TYR A 112 0.37 -8.42 3.01
C TYR A 112 -0.46 -7.66 1.97
N VAL A 113 0.10 -7.52 0.77
CA VAL A 113 -0.61 -7.03 -0.42
C VAL A 113 -0.36 -7.99 -1.56
N HIS A 114 -1.42 -8.59 -2.07
CA HIS A 114 -1.39 -9.42 -3.27
C HIS A 114 -2.09 -8.68 -4.42
N ILE A 115 -1.41 -8.56 -5.53
CA ILE A 115 -1.88 -7.93 -6.77
C ILE A 115 -1.91 -9.00 -7.86
N GLY A 116 -3.10 -9.28 -8.37
CA GLY A 116 -3.34 -10.27 -9.40
C GLY A 116 -2.72 -9.89 -10.75
N LYS A 117 -3.07 -10.66 -11.78
CA LYS A 117 -2.52 -10.52 -13.15
C LYS A 117 -3.14 -9.33 -13.87
N ARG A 118 -2.33 -8.70 -14.75
CA ARG A 118 -2.78 -7.64 -15.66
C ARG A 118 -3.48 -6.45 -14.95
N CYS A 119 -3.07 -6.19 -13.70
CA CYS A 119 -3.55 -5.03 -12.94
C CYS A 119 -2.77 -3.77 -13.31
N HIS A 120 -3.45 -2.63 -13.22
CA HIS A 120 -2.83 -1.31 -13.33
C HIS A 120 -3.03 -0.57 -12.01
N ILE A 121 -1.97 -0.46 -11.23
CA ILE A 121 -2.01 0.12 -9.88
C ILE A 121 -1.24 1.42 -9.85
N THR A 122 -1.96 2.49 -9.52
CA THR A 122 -1.41 3.79 -9.14
C THR A 122 -2.08 4.23 -7.83
N GLY A 123 -1.35 4.85 -6.92
CA GLY A 123 -1.96 5.33 -5.68
C GLY A 123 -1.29 4.81 -4.41
N TRP A 124 -2.06 4.69 -3.34
CA TRP A 124 -1.52 4.38 -2.03
C TRP A 124 -2.21 3.18 -1.38
N ILE A 125 -1.45 2.14 -1.02
CA ILE A 125 -1.98 0.94 -0.37
C ILE A 125 -1.35 0.75 1.01
N LEU A 126 -2.17 0.78 2.07
CA LEU A 126 -1.79 0.40 3.42
C LEU A 126 -2.30 -1.02 3.71
N GLY A 127 -1.41 -2.00 3.66
CA GLY A 127 -1.74 -3.43 3.69
C GLY A 127 -1.72 -4.09 5.08
N HIS A 128 -1.76 -3.34 6.19
CA HIS A 128 -1.63 -3.88 7.55
C HIS A 128 -2.65 -4.97 7.91
N GLY A 129 -3.87 -4.89 7.40
CA GLY A 129 -4.93 -5.87 7.60
C GLY A 129 -5.02 -6.93 6.49
N GLY A 130 -4.12 -6.85 5.51
CA GLY A 130 -4.17 -7.65 4.29
C GLY A 130 -4.99 -6.99 3.17
N VAL A 131 -4.48 -7.07 1.95
CA VAL A 131 -5.16 -6.59 0.73
C VAL A 131 -5.02 -7.63 -0.37
N GLU A 132 -6.15 -8.06 -0.90
CA GLU A 132 -6.26 -8.95 -2.07
C GLU A 132 -6.83 -8.16 -3.23
N ILE A 133 -6.11 -8.10 -4.32
CA ILE A 133 -6.53 -7.48 -5.58
C ILE A 133 -6.51 -8.57 -6.65
N ASP A 134 -7.68 -8.88 -7.21
CA ASP A 134 -7.84 -9.88 -8.26
C ASP A 134 -7.34 -9.35 -9.62
N ASN A 135 -7.47 -10.14 -10.66
CA ASN A 135 -6.95 -9.84 -11.99
C ASN A 135 -7.68 -8.65 -12.66
N TYR A 136 -7.00 -7.97 -13.55
CA TYR A 136 -7.52 -6.88 -14.38
C TYR A 136 -8.00 -5.64 -13.62
N VAL A 137 -7.64 -5.49 -12.36
CA VAL A 137 -8.06 -4.32 -11.57
C VAL A 137 -7.31 -3.07 -11.98
N GLY A 138 -8.06 -1.98 -12.18
CA GLY A 138 -7.53 -0.62 -12.30
C GLY A 138 -7.69 0.13 -10.99
N CYS A 139 -6.59 0.64 -10.42
CA CYS A 139 -6.62 1.38 -9.15
C CYS A 139 -5.81 2.66 -9.23
N GLY A 140 -6.49 3.81 -9.10
CA GLY A 140 -5.87 5.14 -8.92
C GLY A 140 -6.11 5.74 -7.53
N GLY A 141 -6.77 5.00 -6.66
CA GLY A 141 -7.18 5.46 -5.33
C GLY A 141 -6.29 5.00 -4.18
N LYS A 142 -6.84 5.13 -2.98
CA LYS A 142 -6.22 4.73 -1.72
C LYS A 142 -6.94 3.50 -1.15
N ILE A 143 -6.19 2.43 -0.87
CA ILE A 143 -6.69 1.21 -0.24
C ILE A 143 -6.12 1.15 1.16
N ILE A 144 -6.96 1.31 2.18
CA ILE A 144 -6.55 1.52 3.56
C ILE A 144 -7.07 0.37 4.43
N SER A 145 -6.26 -0.65 4.67
CA SER A 145 -6.65 -1.81 5.50
C SER A 145 -6.41 -1.62 7.00
N ILE A 146 -6.00 -0.42 7.41
CA ILE A 146 -5.84 -0.03 8.82
C ILE A 146 -6.36 1.40 9.00
N SER A 147 -7.05 1.66 10.10
CA SER A 147 -7.53 3.00 10.45
C SER A 147 -7.49 3.18 11.95
N ASP A 148 -7.22 4.40 12.42
CA ASP A 148 -7.42 4.77 13.82
C ASP A 148 -8.92 4.97 14.05
N SER A 149 -9.44 4.48 15.18
CA SER A 149 -10.78 4.76 15.63
C SER A 149 -10.73 5.69 16.84
N HIS A 150 -11.55 6.73 16.80
CA HIS A 150 -11.66 7.73 17.88
C HIS A 150 -12.91 7.53 18.75
N ASP A 151 -13.59 6.40 18.56
CA ASP A 151 -14.69 5.97 19.42
C ASP A 151 -14.17 5.35 20.75
N GLY A 152 -15.03 5.30 21.77
CA GLY A 152 -14.74 4.61 23.01
C GLY A 152 -13.71 5.28 23.92
N GLY A 153 -13.46 6.58 23.81
CA GLY A 153 -12.61 7.35 24.73
C GLY A 153 -11.12 7.09 24.60
N HIS A 154 -10.67 6.51 23.49
CA HIS A 154 -9.25 6.32 23.21
C HIS A 154 -8.55 7.64 22.90
N ARG A 155 -7.24 7.68 23.17
CA ARG A 155 -6.43 8.86 22.88
C ARG A 155 -6.27 9.05 21.37
N MET A 156 -6.28 10.31 20.93
CA MET A 156 -6.02 10.67 19.55
C MET A 156 -4.62 10.24 19.14
N SER A 157 -4.47 9.86 17.88
CA SER A 157 -3.16 9.58 17.29
C SER A 157 -2.25 10.79 17.34
N GLY A 158 -1.05 10.61 17.83
CA GLY A 158 0.00 11.62 17.87
C GLY A 158 1.35 10.94 17.87
N PRO A 159 2.44 11.67 17.53
CA PRO A 159 3.77 11.08 17.43
C PRO A 159 4.27 10.49 18.76
N MET A 160 3.82 11.03 19.88
CA MET A 160 4.19 10.58 21.23
C MET A 160 3.22 9.58 21.85
N ILE A 161 2.17 9.16 21.12
CA ILE A 161 1.21 8.19 21.64
C ILE A 161 1.60 6.79 21.14
N PRO A 162 1.98 5.87 22.04
CA PRO A 162 2.31 4.49 21.68
C PRO A 162 1.16 3.82 20.91
N LEU A 163 1.49 2.97 19.93
CA LEU A 163 0.51 2.26 19.11
C LEU A 163 -0.50 1.45 19.94
N VAL A 164 -0.07 0.91 21.08
CA VAL A 164 -0.92 0.15 22.01
C VAL A 164 -2.01 1.00 22.68
N GLN A 165 -1.85 2.33 22.70
CA GLN A 165 -2.84 3.26 23.25
C GLN A 165 -3.80 3.80 22.18
N ARG A 166 -3.60 3.42 20.90
CA ARG A 166 -4.47 3.78 19.79
C ARG A 166 -5.50 2.69 19.57
N ASN A 167 -6.71 3.06 19.23
CA ASN A 167 -7.73 2.10 18.81
C ASN A 167 -7.60 1.81 17.31
N LEU A 168 -6.60 1.02 16.93
CA LEU A 168 -6.35 0.67 15.53
C LEU A 168 -7.31 -0.44 15.08
N LYS A 169 -8.13 -0.14 14.09
CA LYS A 169 -8.98 -1.12 13.40
C LYS A 169 -8.26 -1.61 12.13
N LYS A 170 -8.04 -2.90 12.04
CA LYS A 170 -7.51 -3.58 10.85
C LYS A 170 -8.62 -4.41 10.24
N GLY A 171 -8.68 -4.43 8.91
CA GLY A 171 -9.64 -5.27 8.20
C GLY A 171 -9.12 -5.62 6.82
N LYS A 172 -9.21 -6.89 6.46
CA LYS A 172 -8.84 -7.36 5.11
C LYS A 172 -9.72 -6.65 4.08
N ILE A 173 -9.08 -6.16 3.00
CA ILE A 173 -9.77 -5.60 1.84
C ILE A 173 -9.64 -6.59 0.68
N THR A 174 -10.74 -6.82 -0.01
CA THR A 174 -10.77 -7.66 -1.21
C THR A 174 -11.33 -6.84 -2.37
N ILE A 175 -10.58 -6.78 -3.46
CA ILE A 175 -10.97 -6.12 -4.70
C ILE A 175 -11.17 -7.19 -5.76
N GLY A 176 -12.40 -7.35 -6.22
CA GLY A 176 -12.78 -8.36 -7.20
C GLY A 176 -12.26 -8.06 -8.61
N LYS A 177 -12.24 -9.10 -9.44
CA LYS A 177 -11.77 -9.07 -10.83
C LYS A 177 -12.39 -7.90 -11.59
N ASP A 178 -11.58 -7.21 -12.41
CA ASP A 178 -11.99 -6.08 -13.25
C ASP A 178 -12.70 -4.94 -12.50
N ALA A 179 -12.52 -4.83 -11.21
CA ALA A 179 -12.98 -3.65 -10.49
C ALA A 179 -12.12 -2.43 -10.82
N PHE A 180 -12.74 -1.27 -10.81
CA PHE A 180 -12.06 0.00 -11.03
C PHE A 180 -12.20 0.90 -9.81
N ILE A 181 -11.06 1.40 -9.31
CA ILE A 181 -11.00 2.33 -8.19
C ILE A 181 -10.48 3.66 -8.71
N GLY A 182 -11.40 4.62 -8.84
CA GLY A 182 -11.10 5.96 -9.37
C GLY A 182 -10.08 6.72 -8.53
N GLN A 183 -9.44 7.69 -9.17
CA GLN A 183 -8.40 8.51 -8.53
C GLN A 183 -8.93 9.22 -7.29
N GLU A 184 -8.05 9.34 -6.28
CA GLU A 184 -8.35 9.98 -4.98
C GLU A 184 -9.55 9.40 -4.23
N SER A 185 -10.14 8.29 -4.67
CA SER A 185 -11.12 7.56 -3.87
C SER A 185 -10.42 6.79 -2.75
N MET A 186 -11.17 6.44 -1.72
CA MET A 186 -10.66 5.74 -0.54
C MET A 186 -11.52 4.53 -0.19
N VAL A 187 -10.89 3.36 -0.11
CA VAL A 187 -11.51 2.11 0.32
C VAL A 187 -11.03 1.78 1.74
N MET A 188 -11.98 1.63 2.66
CA MET A 188 -11.72 1.52 4.09
C MET A 188 -11.56 0.06 4.57
N PRO A 189 -11.04 -0.17 5.80
CA PRO A 189 -10.80 -1.50 6.34
C PRO A 189 -12.03 -2.41 6.29
N GLY A 190 -11.84 -3.67 5.89
CA GLY A 190 -12.87 -4.70 5.89
C GLY A 190 -13.82 -4.67 4.69
N VAL A 191 -13.61 -3.75 3.74
CA VAL A 191 -14.48 -3.62 2.55
C VAL A 191 -14.15 -4.69 1.51
N THR A 192 -15.21 -5.27 0.94
CA THR A 192 -15.15 -6.07 -0.29
C THR A 192 -15.75 -5.27 -1.44
N VAL A 193 -14.97 -5.08 -2.49
CA VAL A 193 -15.41 -4.52 -3.78
C VAL A 193 -15.66 -5.67 -4.73
N GLY A 194 -16.89 -5.81 -5.21
CA GLY A 194 -17.29 -6.92 -6.08
C GLY A 194 -16.67 -6.86 -7.47
N GLU A 195 -16.68 -7.99 -8.16
CA GLU A 195 -16.23 -8.12 -9.55
C GLU A 195 -16.90 -7.07 -10.45
N GLY A 196 -16.12 -6.44 -11.32
CA GLY A 196 -16.62 -5.45 -12.28
C GLY A 196 -17.19 -4.18 -11.67
N ALA A 197 -17.11 -4.00 -10.34
CA ALA A 197 -17.59 -2.78 -9.69
C ALA A 197 -16.72 -1.58 -10.05
N VAL A 198 -17.34 -0.42 -10.13
CA VAL A 198 -16.68 0.84 -10.42
C VAL A 198 -16.88 1.82 -9.27
N ILE A 199 -15.79 2.28 -8.72
CA ILE A 199 -15.75 3.38 -7.75
C ILE A 199 -15.30 4.63 -8.49
N GLY A 200 -16.19 5.61 -8.60
CA GLY A 200 -15.88 6.90 -9.21
C GLY A 200 -14.83 7.67 -8.40
N PRO A 201 -14.14 8.65 -9.00
CA PRO A 201 -13.10 9.42 -8.33
C PRO A 201 -13.64 10.17 -7.11
N PHE A 202 -12.76 10.48 -6.15
CA PHE A 202 -13.07 11.20 -4.90
C PHE A 202 -14.17 10.55 -4.05
N SER A 203 -14.34 9.23 -4.14
CA SER A 203 -15.37 8.50 -3.40
C SER A 203 -14.82 7.92 -2.10
N TYR A 204 -15.65 7.94 -1.05
CA TYR A 204 -15.33 7.35 0.25
C TYR A 204 -16.16 6.08 0.47
N VAL A 205 -15.47 4.91 0.47
CA VAL A 205 -16.09 3.59 0.50
C VAL A 205 -15.78 2.91 1.84
N PHE A 206 -16.81 2.76 2.69
CA PHE A 206 -16.73 2.08 3.99
C PHE A 206 -17.76 0.94 4.14
N ARG A 207 -18.41 0.55 3.02
CA ARG A 207 -19.34 -0.59 2.93
C ARG A 207 -19.01 -1.40 1.69
N ASN A 208 -19.34 -2.68 1.73
CA ASN A 208 -19.16 -3.58 0.59
C ASN A 208 -19.93 -3.08 -0.64
N ILE A 209 -19.27 -3.20 -1.79
CA ILE A 209 -19.85 -2.87 -3.09
C ILE A 209 -20.22 -4.19 -3.80
N LYS A 210 -21.46 -4.30 -4.26
CA LYS A 210 -21.91 -5.46 -5.02
C LYS A 210 -21.21 -5.54 -6.38
N PRO A 211 -21.03 -6.74 -6.94
CA PRO A 211 -20.51 -6.87 -8.30
C PRO A 211 -21.28 -6.00 -9.30
N TRP A 212 -20.59 -5.49 -10.32
CA TRP A 212 -21.12 -4.73 -11.44
C TRP A 212 -21.85 -3.44 -11.07
N THR A 213 -21.62 -2.95 -9.87
CA THR A 213 -22.24 -1.73 -9.35
C THR A 213 -21.32 -0.53 -9.55
N ILE A 214 -21.87 0.59 -10.00
CA ILE A 214 -21.17 1.88 -10.09
C ILE A 214 -21.55 2.72 -8.87
N VAL A 215 -20.54 3.17 -8.12
CA VAL A 215 -20.72 4.04 -6.95
C VAL A 215 -19.93 5.32 -7.08
N LEU A 216 -20.42 6.39 -6.49
CA LEU A 216 -19.77 7.70 -6.48
C LEU A 216 -20.10 8.46 -5.18
N GLY A 217 -19.20 9.34 -4.76
CA GLY A 217 -19.44 10.37 -3.73
C GLY A 217 -18.86 10.04 -2.35
N ASN A 218 -19.03 10.96 -1.43
CA ASN A 218 -18.59 10.87 -0.03
C ASN A 218 -19.78 11.15 0.92
N PRO A 219 -20.37 10.13 1.52
CA PRO A 219 -20.10 8.70 1.35
C PRO A 219 -20.54 8.17 -0.01
N ALA A 220 -19.83 7.14 -0.50
CA ALA A 220 -20.14 6.54 -1.80
C ALA A 220 -21.56 5.94 -1.84
N ARG A 221 -22.32 6.25 -2.90
CA ARG A 221 -23.66 5.74 -3.14
C ARG A 221 -23.74 5.14 -4.53
N LYS A 222 -24.59 4.13 -4.68
CA LYS A 222 -24.89 3.56 -6.00
C LYS A 222 -25.51 4.62 -6.91
N ILE A 223 -24.93 4.77 -8.10
CA ILE A 223 -25.42 5.66 -9.15
C ILE A 223 -25.83 4.90 -10.41
N GLY A 224 -25.43 3.63 -10.55
CA GLY A 224 -25.74 2.83 -11.72
C GLY A 224 -25.26 1.39 -11.61
N GLU A 225 -25.38 0.68 -12.71
CA GLU A 225 -24.86 -0.66 -12.91
C GLU A 225 -24.02 -0.68 -14.19
N ARG A 226 -22.98 -1.50 -14.18
CA ARG A 226 -22.13 -1.76 -15.34
C ARG A 226 -22.58 -3.04 -16.01
N GLU A 227 -22.57 -3.06 -17.33
CA GLU A 227 -22.79 -4.28 -18.09
C GLU A 227 -21.69 -5.32 -17.80
N LYS A 228 -22.11 -6.58 -17.70
CA LYS A 228 -21.19 -7.69 -17.47
C LYS A 228 -20.36 -7.96 -18.72
N VAL A 229 -19.06 -8.00 -18.57
CA VAL A 229 -18.10 -8.27 -19.63
C VAL A 229 -17.47 -9.64 -19.42
N LYS A 230 -17.26 -10.38 -20.51
CA LYS A 230 -16.43 -11.60 -20.48
C LYS A 230 -14.97 -11.18 -20.58
N PHE A 231 -14.14 -11.70 -19.69
CA PHE A 231 -12.70 -11.45 -19.69
C PHE A 231 -11.97 -12.56 -20.40
N PRO A 232 -10.91 -12.24 -21.14
CA PRO A 232 -9.96 -13.26 -21.58
C PRO A 232 -9.36 -13.97 -20.38
N ASP A 233 -8.86 -15.17 -20.62
CA ASP A 233 -8.04 -15.84 -19.62
C ASP A 233 -6.80 -14.99 -19.34
N PRO A 234 -6.49 -14.64 -18.08
CA PRO A 234 -5.33 -13.81 -17.75
C PRO A 234 -3.99 -14.47 -18.09
N ASP A 235 -3.97 -15.76 -18.40
CA ASP A 235 -2.79 -16.53 -18.81
C ASP A 235 -2.63 -16.67 -20.33
N THR A 236 -3.65 -16.31 -21.11
CA THR A 236 -3.53 -16.25 -22.57
C THR A 236 -2.97 -14.91 -23.00
N ASP A 237 -1.95 -14.94 -23.87
CA ASP A 237 -1.34 -13.77 -24.52
C ASP A 237 -2.29 -13.11 -25.54
#